data_1200d51f5e18c7914aff8693aef702bf
#
_entry.id   1200d51f5e18c7914aff8693aef702bf
#
_cell.length_a   1.000
_cell.length_b   1.000
_cell.length_c   1.000
_cell.angle_alpha   90.00
_cell.angle_beta   90.00
_cell.angle_gamma   90.00
#
_symmetry.space_group_name_H-M   'P 1'
#
loop_
_entity.id
_entity.type
_entity.pdbx_description
1 polymer ?
#
loop_
_entity_poly.entity_id
_entity_poly.type
_entity_poly.pdbx_seq_one_letter_code
_entity_poly.pdbx_strand_id
1 'polypeptide(L)'
;MKNTHISHFGAPIVLASTALAVAMFGSQAPAQPIAVSAYSSLAARNCWIDGPGRVEDSPTRVCHGKATLVVLVSKDDKRESVSVGRNRDEAAKEPAAQTFFGPFNSALPSIEWRIAGNNPFAMIQRWRIADVVDQIMSAGGGGPDAKPLLVVSRLPPGAVCPVAYVDSAANPNADELARQAADQIARDFKCGSEEAKVLGTPGRAAELTKQR
;
A
#
# COMPACT_ATOMS: atom_id res chain seq x y z
N MET A 1 36.66 -12.91 -95.06
CA MET A 1 35.52 -12.24 -95.67
C MET A 1 34.23 -12.87 -95.22
N LYS A 2 33.44 -12.23 -94.50
CA LYS A 2 32.04 -12.34 -94.04
C LYS A 2 31.91 -12.12 -92.53
N ASN A 3 31.57 -10.91 -92.23
CA ASN A 3 31.14 -10.50 -90.89
C ASN A 3 29.76 -11.09 -90.62
N THR A 4 29.58 -11.63 -89.44
CA THR A 4 28.27 -12.02 -88.94
C THR A 4 28.04 -11.26 -87.59
N HIS A 5 27.10 -10.32 -87.69
CA HIS A 5 26.59 -9.55 -86.51
C HIS A 5 25.65 -10.43 -85.72
N ILE A 6 25.93 -10.56 -84.42
CA ILE A 6 25.02 -11.19 -83.44
C ILE A 6 24.40 -10.06 -82.60
N SER A 7 23.09 -9.87 -82.78
CA SER A 7 22.29 -8.94 -81.99
C SER A 7 21.89 -9.58 -80.67
N HIS A 8 22.33 -9.02 -79.53
CA HIS A 8 21.86 -9.42 -78.22
C HIS A 8 20.58 -8.58 -77.90
N PHE A 9 19.45 -9.28 -77.77
CA PHE A 9 18.23 -8.74 -77.14
C PHE A 9 18.39 -8.87 -75.63
N GLY A 10 18.53 -7.74 -74.96
CA GLY A 10 18.42 -7.65 -73.48
C GLY A 10 16.98 -7.52 -73.08
N ALA A 11 16.47 -8.45 -72.30
CA ALA A 11 15.16 -8.35 -71.65
C ALA A 11 15.28 -7.53 -70.37
N PRO A 12 14.35 -6.63 -70.05
CA PRO A 12 14.37 -5.88 -68.78
C PRO A 12 13.86 -6.76 -67.65
N ILE A 13 14.68 -6.92 -66.58
CA ILE A 13 14.27 -7.53 -65.33
C ILE A 13 13.48 -6.51 -64.54
N VAL A 14 12.18 -6.74 -64.41
CA VAL A 14 11.31 -5.96 -63.51
C VAL A 14 11.47 -6.52 -62.09
N LEU A 15 12.17 -5.80 -61.23
CA LEU A 15 12.25 -6.07 -59.81
C LEU A 15 10.96 -5.59 -59.14
N ALA A 16 10.06 -6.51 -58.79
CA ALA A 16 8.88 -6.24 -57.99
C ALA A 16 9.30 -6.15 -56.51
N SER A 17 9.36 -4.93 -55.96
CA SER A 17 9.59 -4.67 -54.56
C SER A 17 8.29 -4.92 -53.78
N THR A 18 8.15 -6.05 -53.09
CA THR A 18 7.08 -6.31 -52.15
C THR A 18 7.38 -5.59 -50.83
N ALA A 19 6.74 -4.48 -50.58
CA ALA A 19 6.77 -3.82 -49.27
C ALA A 19 5.96 -4.64 -48.24
N LEU A 20 6.65 -5.26 -47.29
CA LEU A 20 6.03 -5.97 -46.17
C LEU A 20 5.58 -4.93 -45.15
N ALA A 21 4.28 -4.60 -45.10
CA ALA A 21 3.68 -3.75 -44.08
C ALA A 21 3.59 -4.55 -42.80
N VAL A 22 4.51 -4.32 -41.86
CA VAL A 22 4.42 -4.85 -40.50
C VAL A 22 3.38 -4.03 -39.72
N ALA A 23 2.16 -4.56 -39.56
CA ALA A 23 1.14 -4.00 -38.71
C ALA A 23 1.58 -4.18 -37.27
N MET A 24 2.08 -3.12 -36.62
CA MET A 24 2.32 -3.09 -35.17
C MET A 24 0.95 -3.04 -34.47
N PHE A 25 0.46 -4.19 -34.03
CA PHE A 25 -0.63 -4.25 -33.07
C PHE A 25 -0.09 -3.81 -31.71
N GLY A 26 -0.22 -2.52 -31.41
CA GLY A 26 0.02 -2.01 -30.08
C GLY A 26 -0.98 -2.62 -29.11
N SER A 27 -0.54 -3.53 -28.25
CA SER A 27 -1.34 -4.02 -27.10
C SER A 27 -1.62 -2.83 -26.20
N GLN A 28 -2.81 -2.27 -26.28
CA GLN A 28 -3.28 -1.30 -25.29
C GLN A 28 -3.54 -2.07 -23.99
N ALA A 29 -2.71 -1.84 -22.98
CA ALA A 29 -3.01 -2.32 -21.64
C ALA A 29 -4.36 -1.73 -21.19
N PRO A 30 -5.26 -2.55 -20.60
CA PRO A 30 -6.54 -2.04 -20.12
C PRO A 30 -6.29 -0.91 -19.10
N ALA A 31 -6.97 0.21 -19.29
CA ALA A 31 -6.90 1.33 -18.36
C ALA A 31 -7.32 0.85 -16.96
N GLN A 32 -6.45 1.01 -15.98
CA GLN A 32 -6.79 0.64 -14.61
C GLN A 32 -7.91 1.57 -14.11
N PRO A 33 -8.91 1.03 -13.39
CA PRO A 33 -9.97 1.86 -12.85
C PRO A 33 -9.39 2.90 -11.90
N ILE A 34 -9.91 4.13 -12.00
CA ILE A 34 -9.48 5.26 -11.17
C ILE A 34 -9.71 4.90 -9.69
N ALA A 35 -8.68 5.08 -8.88
CA ALA A 35 -8.77 4.84 -7.46
C ALA A 35 -9.44 6.03 -6.74
N VAL A 36 -10.38 5.72 -5.84
CA VAL A 36 -11.07 6.70 -5.00
C VAL A 36 -10.80 6.44 -3.53
N SER A 37 -10.90 7.49 -2.70
CA SER A 37 -10.80 7.37 -1.24
C SER A 37 -12.16 7.17 -0.60
N ALA A 38 -12.23 6.25 0.37
CA ALA A 38 -13.33 6.11 1.29
C ALA A 38 -12.78 5.97 2.71
N TYR A 39 -13.61 6.22 3.72
CA TYR A 39 -13.14 6.26 5.11
C TYR A 39 -13.93 5.32 6.00
N SER A 40 -13.26 4.77 7.03
CA SER A 40 -13.87 4.09 8.17
C SER A 40 -13.19 4.52 9.47
N SER A 41 -13.72 4.06 10.61
CA SER A 41 -13.23 4.49 11.91
C SER A 41 -13.03 3.32 12.85
N LEU A 42 -11.92 3.34 13.59
CA LEU A 42 -11.60 2.42 14.68
C LEU A 42 -12.17 2.85 16.04
N ALA A 43 -13.04 3.89 16.06
CA ALA A 43 -13.74 4.28 17.29
C ALA A 43 -14.57 3.10 17.82
N ALA A 44 -14.63 2.95 19.15
CA ALA A 44 -15.25 1.80 19.83
C ALA A 44 -16.67 1.48 19.32
N ARG A 45 -17.48 2.51 19.02
CA ARG A 45 -18.85 2.34 18.47
C ARG A 45 -18.91 1.62 17.12
N ASN A 46 -17.79 1.53 16.39
CA ASN A 46 -17.68 0.85 15.08
C ASN A 46 -16.98 -0.50 15.21
N CYS A 47 -16.72 -0.94 16.44
CA CYS A 47 -15.96 -2.15 16.72
C CYS A 47 -16.73 -3.05 17.68
N TRP A 48 -16.34 -4.32 17.71
CA TRP A 48 -16.83 -5.32 18.68
C TRP A 48 -15.68 -6.19 19.17
N ILE A 49 -15.93 -6.96 20.21
CA ILE A 49 -15.03 -7.96 20.76
C ILE A 49 -15.74 -9.32 20.83
N ASP A 50 -14.96 -10.38 20.85
CA ASP A 50 -15.47 -11.72 21.11
C ASP A 50 -15.46 -11.96 22.63
N GLY A 51 -16.65 -12.09 23.21
CA GLY A 51 -16.84 -12.36 24.64
C GLY A 51 -17.26 -11.14 25.46
N PRO A 52 -17.38 -11.29 26.77
CA PRO A 52 -17.80 -10.23 27.67
C PRO A 52 -16.71 -9.18 27.87
N GLY A 53 -17.12 -7.93 28.07
CA GLY A 53 -16.24 -6.81 28.35
C GLY A 53 -16.56 -5.56 27.53
N ARG A 54 -15.72 -4.54 27.68
CA ARG A 54 -15.81 -3.30 26.92
C ARG A 54 -14.79 -3.32 25.78
N VAL A 55 -15.17 -2.79 24.64
CA VAL A 55 -14.30 -2.71 23.44
C VAL A 55 -13.01 -1.94 23.74
N GLU A 56 -13.12 -0.87 24.54
CA GLU A 56 -12.00 0.00 24.91
C GLU A 56 -10.95 -0.70 25.78
N ASP A 57 -11.38 -1.65 26.59
CA ASP A 57 -10.52 -2.36 27.56
C ASP A 57 -9.94 -3.66 26.99
N SER A 58 -10.43 -4.09 25.82
CA SER A 58 -9.98 -5.33 25.20
C SER A 58 -8.61 -5.17 24.52
N PRO A 59 -7.69 -6.13 24.70
CA PRO A 59 -6.44 -6.15 23.97
C PRO A 59 -6.62 -6.38 22.47
N THR A 60 -7.79 -6.87 22.06
CA THR A 60 -8.10 -7.14 20.66
C THR A 60 -9.54 -6.74 20.37
N ARG A 61 -9.74 -5.97 19.30
CA ARG A 61 -11.07 -5.57 18.80
C ARG A 61 -11.15 -5.71 17.29
N VAL A 62 -12.33 -6.00 16.80
CA VAL A 62 -12.63 -6.08 15.37
C VAL A 62 -13.52 -4.90 15.00
N CYS A 63 -13.18 -4.18 13.95
CA CYS A 63 -13.91 -3.01 13.52
C CYS A 63 -14.44 -3.18 12.09
N HIS A 64 -15.52 -2.48 11.75
CA HIS A 64 -16.04 -2.47 10.38
C HIS A 64 -15.05 -1.79 9.43
N GLY A 65 -14.70 -2.49 8.36
CA GLY A 65 -13.90 -1.99 7.24
C GLY A 65 -14.75 -1.53 6.07
N LYS A 66 -14.27 -1.77 4.86
CA LYS A 66 -14.98 -1.51 3.59
C LYS A 66 -15.23 -2.81 2.83
N ALA A 67 -16.28 -2.81 2.00
CA ALA A 67 -16.79 -3.99 1.33
C ALA A 67 -17.06 -5.11 2.37
N THR A 68 -16.49 -6.29 2.20
CA THR A 68 -16.63 -7.44 3.13
C THR A 68 -15.45 -7.57 4.10
N LEU A 69 -14.58 -6.54 4.19
CA LEU A 69 -13.40 -6.58 5.03
C LEU A 69 -13.68 -6.07 6.44
N VAL A 70 -13.00 -6.67 7.40
CA VAL A 70 -12.94 -6.22 8.79
C VAL A 70 -11.53 -5.78 9.14
N VAL A 71 -11.39 -4.92 10.13
CA VAL A 71 -10.11 -4.45 10.64
C VAL A 71 -9.90 -5.04 12.03
N LEU A 72 -8.84 -5.80 12.20
CA LEU A 72 -8.38 -6.29 13.48
C LEU A 72 -7.39 -5.30 14.06
N VAL A 73 -7.66 -4.82 15.27
CA VAL A 73 -6.73 -4.02 16.07
C VAL A 73 -6.32 -4.86 17.27
N SER A 74 -5.04 -5.09 17.43
CA SER A 74 -4.48 -5.80 18.57
C SER A 74 -3.54 -4.86 19.33
N LYS A 75 -3.57 -4.93 20.65
CA LYS A 75 -2.73 -4.14 21.54
C LYS A 75 -1.86 -5.09 22.38
N ASP A 76 -0.57 -4.86 22.31
CA ASP A 76 0.45 -5.55 23.10
C ASP A 76 1.19 -4.50 23.93
N ASP A 77 0.89 -4.43 25.24
CA ASP A 77 1.37 -3.41 26.18
C ASP A 77 1.12 -1.98 25.64
N LYS A 78 2.14 -1.33 25.13
CA LYS A 78 2.10 0.06 24.63
C LYS A 78 2.19 0.14 23.11
N ARG A 79 1.95 -0.96 22.43
CA ARG A 79 1.99 -1.04 20.96
C ARG A 79 0.70 -1.59 20.41
N GLU A 80 0.26 -1.04 19.31
CA GLU A 80 -0.86 -1.55 18.54
C GLU A 80 -0.39 -2.11 17.19
N SER A 81 -1.09 -3.11 16.70
CA SER A 81 -1.03 -3.55 15.31
C SER A 81 -2.41 -3.45 14.68
N VAL A 82 -2.44 -3.18 13.38
CA VAL A 82 -3.68 -3.09 12.60
C VAL A 82 -3.56 -3.98 11.38
N SER A 83 -4.47 -4.92 11.24
CA SER A 83 -4.54 -5.85 10.13
C SER A 83 -5.94 -5.90 9.54
N VAL A 84 -6.08 -6.50 8.36
CA VAL A 84 -7.34 -6.56 7.60
C VAL A 84 -7.54 -7.97 7.06
N GLY A 85 -8.77 -8.46 7.12
CA GLY A 85 -9.17 -9.74 6.56
C GLY A 85 -10.67 -9.76 6.26
N ARG A 86 -11.19 -10.87 5.72
CA ARG A 86 -12.64 -11.05 5.57
C ARG A 86 -13.33 -11.37 6.89
N ASN A 87 -12.56 -11.83 7.85
CA ASN A 87 -12.97 -12.10 9.22
C ASN A 87 -11.76 -11.92 10.15
N ARG A 88 -12.02 -12.02 11.47
CA ARG A 88 -11.00 -11.87 12.51
C ARG A 88 -9.83 -12.83 12.34
N ASP A 89 -10.13 -14.10 12.06
CA ASP A 89 -9.11 -15.16 12.02
C ASP A 89 -8.19 -15.03 10.80
N GLU A 90 -8.72 -14.57 9.68
CA GLU A 90 -7.90 -14.21 8.52
C GLU A 90 -7.02 -13.01 8.84
N ALA A 91 -7.60 -11.93 9.37
CA ALA A 91 -6.84 -10.73 9.73
C ALA A 91 -5.72 -11.02 10.73
N ALA A 92 -5.93 -11.95 11.69
CA ALA A 92 -4.94 -12.32 12.70
C ALA A 92 -3.74 -13.08 12.14
N LYS A 93 -3.88 -13.74 10.98
CA LYS A 93 -2.82 -14.49 10.31
C LYS A 93 -1.96 -13.65 9.38
N GLU A 94 -2.41 -12.44 9.07
CA GLU A 94 -1.72 -11.56 8.14
C GLU A 94 -0.42 -10.98 8.73
N PRO A 95 0.63 -10.76 7.93
CA PRO A 95 1.87 -10.15 8.41
C PRO A 95 1.66 -8.82 9.13
N ALA A 96 0.67 -8.02 8.73
CA ALA A 96 0.34 -6.76 9.38
C ALA A 96 -0.08 -6.93 10.85
N ALA A 97 -0.69 -8.06 11.21
CA ALA A 97 -1.10 -8.34 12.60
C ALA A 97 0.10 -8.51 13.56
N GLN A 98 1.28 -8.81 13.01
CA GLN A 98 2.53 -8.97 13.75
C GLN A 98 3.50 -7.80 13.54
N THR A 99 3.04 -6.72 12.88
CA THR A 99 3.88 -5.56 12.57
C THR A 99 3.64 -4.45 13.59
N PHE A 100 4.69 -4.09 14.30
CA PHE A 100 4.72 -2.98 15.26
C PHE A 100 5.71 -1.91 14.79
N PHE A 101 5.42 -0.66 15.11
CA PHE A 101 6.22 0.48 14.71
C PHE A 101 6.84 1.14 15.93
N GLY A 102 8.16 1.09 16.04
CA GLY A 102 8.90 1.70 17.14
C GLY A 102 8.64 1.06 18.52
N PRO A 103 9.24 1.62 19.57
CA PRO A 103 9.05 1.14 20.95
C PRO A 103 7.63 1.34 21.47
N PHE A 104 6.97 2.44 21.06
CA PHE A 104 5.60 2.79 21.43
C PHE A 104 4.86 3.31 20.21
N ASN A 105 3.63 2.84 20.01
CA ASN A 105 2.79 3.33 18.94
C ASN A 105 1.31 3.26 19.29
N SER A 106 0.51 4.07 18.60
CA SER A 106 -0.94 3.97 18.62
C SER A 106 -1.52 4.32 17.25
N ALA A 107 -2.52 3.57 16.81
CA ALA A 107 -3.26 3.85 15.61
C ALA A 107 -4.29 4.96 15.88
N LEU A 108 -4.34 5.99 15.04
CA LEU A 108 -5.41 6.98 15.08
C LEU A 108 -6.71 6.39 14.52
N PRO A 109 -7.88 6.87 14.94
CA PRO A 109 -9.13 6.20 14.63
C PRO A 109 -9.55 6.23 13.15
N SER A 110 -9.03 7.13 12.34
CA SER A 110 -9.43 7.22 10.93
C SER A 110 -8.57 6.35 10.03
N ILE A 111 -9.22 5.53 9.19
CA ILE A 111 -8.59 4.78 8.09
C ILE A 111 -9.08 5.35 6.76
N GLU A 112 -8.17 5.66 5.86
CA GLU A 112 -8.46 5.93 4.45
C GLU A 112 -8.26 4.63 3.64
N TRP A 113 -9.26 4.27 2.85
CA TRP A 113 -9.25 3.13 1.94
C TRP A 113 -9.09 3.61 0.52
N ARG A 114 -8.17 3.01 -0.23
CA ARG A 114 -8.07 3.21 -1.67
C ARG A 114 -8.85 2.10 -2.38
N ILE A 115 -9.84 2.49 -3.16
CA ILE A 115 -10.82 1.59 -3.78
C ILE A 115 -10.79 1.80 -5.29
N ALA A 116 -10.71 0.70 -6.06
CA ALA A 116 -10.84 0.70 -7.51
C ALA A 116 -12.11 -0.08 -7.89
N GLY A 117 -13.08 0.61 -8.47
CA GLY A 117 -14.44 0.07 -8.60
C GLY A 117 -15.03 -0.22 -7.22
N ASN A 118 -15.33 -1.49 -6.92
CA ASN A 118 -15.85 -1.93 -5.62
C ASN A 118 -14.80 -2.62 -4.74
N ASN A 119 -13.54 -2.67 -5.18
CA ASN A 119 -12.50 -3.46 -4.52
C ASN A 119 -11.51 -2.56 -3.78
N PRO A 120 -11.51 -2.56 -2.43
CA PRO A 120 -10.43 -1.98 -1.65
C PRO A 120 -9.13 -2.73 -1.94
N PHE A 121 -8.04 -2.02 -2.23
CA PHE A 121 -6.74 -2.63 -2.55
C PHE A 121 -5.60 -2.13 -1.67
N ALA A 122 -5.79 -0.99 -1.00
CA ALA A 122 -4.87 -0.46 -0.02
C ALA A 122 -5.61 0.31 1.08
N MET A 123 -4.98 0.41 2.24
CA MET A 123 -5.39 1.31 3.31
C MET A 123 -4.24 2.22 3.71
N ILE A 124 -4.59 3.44 4.15
CA ILE A 124 -3.67 4.42 4.71
C ILE A 124 -4.12 4.67 6.15
N GLN A 125 -3.27 4.30 7.09
CA GLN A 125 -3.52 4.44 8.52
C GLN A 125 -2.57 5.46 9.11
N ARG A 126 -3.11 6.40 9.89
CA ARG A 126 -2.29 7.34 10.67
C ARG A 126 -1.89 6.74 12.00
N TRP A 127 -0.63 6.95 12.36
CA TRP A 127 -0.05 6.46 13.60
C TRP A 127 0.60 7.60 14.36
N ARG A 128 0.66 7.44 15.67
CA ARG A 128 1.58 8.17 16.55
C ARG A 128 2.63 7.21 17.03
N ILE A 129 3.91 7.56 16.82
CA ILE A 129 5.05 6.75 17.22
C ILE A 129 5.89 7.56 18.20
N ALA A 130 6.31 6.92 19.28
CA ALA A 130 7.15 7.54 20.31
C ALA A 130 8.32 6.62 20.64
N ASP A 131 9.44 7.22 21.02
CA ASP A 131 10.55 6.52 21.63
C ASP A 131 10.50 6.58 23.18
N VAL A 132 11.50 6.03 23.84
CA VAL A 132 11.56 6.01 25.30
C VAL A 132 11.64 7.43 25.88
N VAL A 133 12.35 8.34 25.20
CA VAL A 133 12.48 9.73 25.66
C VAL A 133 11.14 10.45 25.56
N ASP A 134 10.42 10.28 24.45
CA ASP A 134 9.07 10.83 24.27
C ASP A 134 8.11 10.35 25.35
N GLN A 135 8.22 9.07 25.77
CA GLN A 135 7.38 8.49 26.82
C GLN A 135 7.69 9.07 28.21
N ILE A 136 8.96 9.27 28.52
CA ILE A 136 9.39 9.85 29.79
C ILE A 136 8.94 11.31 29.89
N MET A 137 9.11 12.08 28.81
CA MET A 137 8.75 13.49 28.79
C MET A 137 7.23 13.72 28.80
N SER A 138 6.44 12.76 28.35
CA SER A 138 4.99 12.89 28.21
C SER A 138 4.15 12.35 29.37
N ALA A 139 4.75 11.92 30.47
CA ALA A 139 4.07 11.43 31.70
C ALA A 139 2.79 10.61 31.45
N GLY A 140 2.82 9.63 30.52
CA GLY A 140 1.68 8.72 30.37
C GLY A 140 1.18 8.36 28.98
N GLY A 141 2.03 8.39 27.99
CA GLY A 141 1.74 7.73 26.70
C GLY A 141 1.00 8.62 25.68
N GLY A 142 1.64 8.90 24.60
CA GLY A 142 1.07 9.61 23.47
C GLY A 142 0.98 11.13 23.64
N GLY A 143 1.87 11.71 24.40
CA GLY A 143 1.99 13.14 24.59
C GLY A 143 2.27 13.90 23.28
N PRO A 144 2.36 15.25 23.34
CA PRO A 144 2.52 16.13 22.17
C PRO A 144 3.76 15.81 21.32
N ASP A 145 4.71 15.05 21.87
CA ASP A 145 5.97 14.70 21.19
C ASP A 145 5.90 13.42 20.34
N ALA A 146 4.78 12.69 20.36
CA ALA A 146 4.60 11.52 19.51
C ALA A 146 4.61 11.91 18.02
N LYS A 147 5.45 11.23 17.25
CA LYS A 147 5.73 11.55 15.84
C LYS A 147 4.64 10.98 14.94
N PRO A 148 4.01 11.81 14.08
CA PRO A 148 2.96 11.34 13.17
C PRO A 148 3.54 10.60 11.96
N LEU A 149 3.03 9.38 11.72
CA LEU A 149 3.39 8.54 10.58
C LEU A 149 2.14 8.13 9.81
N LEU A 150 2.20 8.15 8.48
CA LEU A 150 1.26 7.45 7.62
C LEU A 150 1.87 6.11 7.22
N VAL A 151 1.10 5.06 7.43
CA VAL A 151 1.44 3.70 6.98
C VAL A 151 0.48 3.30 5.89
N VAL A 152 1.03 2.99 4.73
CA VAL A 152 0.29 2.44 3.60
C VAL A 152 0.42 0.93 3.64
N SER A 153 -0.69 0.22 3.68
CA SER A 153 -0.71 -1.25 3.63
C SER A 153 -1.49 -1.73 2.41
N ARG A 154 -0.98 -2.79 1.78
CA ARG A 154 -1.77 -3.49 0.76
C ARG A 154 -2.87 -4.31 1.42
N LEU A 155 -3.92 -4.61 0.65
CA LEU A 155 -5.08 -5.38 1.08
C LEU A 155 -5.27 -6.62 0.20
N PRO A 156 -6.11 -7.59 0.61
CA PRO A 156 -6.42 -8.75 -0.22
C PRO A 156 -6.90 -8.35 -1.64
N PRO A 157 -6.66 -9.20 -2.66
CA PRO A 157 -6.15 -10.57 -2.54
C PRO A 157 -4.64 -10.64 -2.28
N GLY A 158 -4.21 -11.68 -1.58
CA GLY A 158 -2.84 -11.91 -1.11
C GLY A 158 -2.61 -11.32 0.28
N ALA A 159 -1.37 -11.41 0.78
CA ALA A 159 -1.03 -11.02 2.14
C ALA A 159 -1.20 -9.52 2.40
N VAL A 160 -1.58 -9.18 3.63
CA VAL A 160 -1.71 -7.80 4.12
C VAL A 160 -0.44 -7.42 4.86
N CYS A 161 0.25 -6.40 4.38
CA CYS A 161 1.47 -5.88 4.99
C CYS A 161 1.67 -4.40 4.67
N PRO A 162 2.47 -3.67 5.47
CA PRO A 162 2.93 -2.34 5.11
C PRO A 162 3.75 -2.34 3.81
N VAL A 163 3.50 -1.38 2.94
CA VAL A 163 4.21 -1.19 1.67
C VAL A 163 4.97 0.13 1.62
N ALA A 164 4.52 1.11 2.40
CA ALA A 164 5.20 2.40 2.49
C ALA A 164 4.91 3.11 3.82
N TYR A 165 5.87 3.99 4.18
CA TYR A 165 5.83 4.89 5.31
C TYR A 165 6.04 6.33 4.84
N VAL A 166 5.27 7.27 5.39
CA VAL A 166 5.43 8.69 5.15
C VAL A 166 5.45 9.42 6.50
N ASP A 167 6.54 10.09 6.81
CA ASP A 167 6.64 10.94 7.99
C ASP A 167 5.83 12.22 7.75
N SER A 168 4.74 12.42 8.49
CA SER A 168 3.85 13.56 8.26
C SER A 168 4.40 14.87 8.80
N ALA A 169 5.35 14.84 9.74
CA ALA A 169 6.00 16.05 10.22
C ALA A 169 7.05 16.57 9.24
N ALA A 170 7.72 15.67 8.53
CA ALA A 170 8.75 16.01 7.56
C ALA A 170 8.21 16.34 6.16
N ASN A 171 6.92 16.03 5.89
CA ASN A 171 6.33 16.17 4.56
C ASN A 171 4.97 16.89 4.62
N PRO A 172 4.88 18.15 4.20
CA PRO A 172 3.61 18.90 4.16
C PRO A 172 2.54 18.24 3.24
N ASN A 173 2.97 17.49 2.22
CA ASN A 173 2.14 16.75 1.28
C ASN A 173 2.03 15.24 1.60
N ALA A 174 2.19 14.85 2.88
CA ALA A 174 2.25 13.46 3.30
C ALA A 174 1.05 12.63 2.85
N ASP A 175 -0.16 13.20 2.88
CA ASP A 175 -1.38 12.50 2.43
C ASP A 175 -1.35 12.18 0.94
N GLU A 176 -0.84 13.07 0.12
CA GLU A 176 -0.69 12.85 -1.31
C GLU A 176 0.36 11.78 -1.59
N LEU A 177 1.52 11.84 -0.93
CA LEU A 177 2.55 10.81 -1.03
C LEU A 177 2.03 9.43 -0.64
N ALA A 178 1.23 9.34 0.43
CA ALA A 178 0.62 8.09 0.86
C ALA A 178 -0.38 7.54 -0.17
N ARG A 179 -1.22 8.40 -0.77
CA ARG A 179 -2.13 7.98 -1.85
C ARG A 179 -1.38 7.53 -3.09
N GLN A 180 -0.34 8.24 -3.50
CA GLN A 180 0.53 7.83 -4.61
C GLN A 180 1.15 6.46 -4.34
N ALA A 181 1.68 6.22 -3.13
CA ALA A 181 2.20 4.92 -2.74
C ALA A 181 1.14 3.82 -2.83
N ALA A 182 -0.04 4.08 -2.30
CA ALA A 182 -1.16 3.13 -2.35
C ALA A 182 -1.51 2.77 -3.80
N ASP A 183 -1.63 3.77 -4.66
CA ASP A 183 -2.08 3.58 -6.05
C ASP A 183 -1.01 2.93 -6.94
N GLN A 184 0.28 3.20 -6.69
CA GLN A 184 1.38 2.76 -7.55
C GLN A 184 2.10 1.50 -7.04
N ILE A 185 2.09 1.25 -5.73
CA ILE A 185 2.93 0.20 -5.12
C ILE A 185 2.08 -0.95 -4.58
N ALA A 186 0.94 -0.65 -3.90
CA ALA A 186 0.30 -1.63 -3.05
C ALA A 186 -0.16 -2.91 -3.77
N ARG A 187 -0.66 -2.81 -5.00
CA ARG A 187 -1.23 -3.96 -5.71
C ARG A 187 -0.21 -5.03 -6.05
N ASP A 188 0.98 -4.60 -6.46
CA ASP A 188 2.02 -5.49 -6.97
C ASP A 188 3.07 -5.84 -5.91
N PHE A 189 2.97 -5.22 -4.72
CA PHE A 189 3.92 -5.42 -3.63
C PHE A 189 3.89 -6.85 -3.09
N LYS A 190 5.06 -7.43 -2.89
CA LYS A 190 5.22 -8.80 -2.41
C LYS A 190 5.61 -8.82 -0.93
N CYS A 191 4.61 -8.98 -0.06
CA CYS A 191 4.84 -9.11 1.37
C CYS A 191 5.84 -10.22 1.68
N GLY A 192 6.79 -9.94 2.56
CA GLY A 192 7.83 -10.87 2.99
C GLY A 192 9.07 -10.95 2.10
N SER A 193 9.00 -10.49 0.84
CA SER A 193 10.15 -10.42 -0.07
C SER A 193 10.57 -9.00 -0.46
N GLU A 194 9.68 -8.03 -0.28
CA GLU A 194 10.00 -6.62 -0.48
C GLU A 194 9.92 -5.87 0.84
N GLU A 195 10.80 -4.88 1.03
CA GLU A 195 10.78 -3.98 2.18
C GLU A 195 9.88 -2.77 1.91
N ALA A 196 9.12 -2.36 2.93
CA ALA A 196 8.28 -1.17 2.85
C ALA A 196 9.14 0.09 2.60
N LYS A 197 8.71 0.95 1.68
CA LYS A 197 9.45 2.13 1.22
C LYS A 197 9.18 3.32 2.12
N VAL A 198 10.19 4.13 2.42
CA VAL A 198 10.00 5.46 2.99
C VAL A 198 9.87 6.45 1.83
N LEU A 199 8.77 7.22 1.80
CA LEU A 199 8.48 8.18 0.75
C LEU A 199 8.58 9.60 1.27
N GLY A 200 9.05 10.49 0.40
CA GLY A 200 9.35 11.88 0.76
C GLY A 200 10.61 12.01 1.61
N THR A 201 10.68 13.06 2.38
CA THR A 201 11.78 13.31 3.32
C THR A 201 11.64 12.36 4.51
N PRO A 202 12.63 11.51 4.81
CA PRO A 202 12.62 10.69 5.99
C PRO A 202 12.75 11.56 7.24
N GLY A 203 11.80 11.46 8.17
CA GLY A 203 11.83 12.11 9.45
C GLY A 203 11.93 11.08 10.59
N ARG A 204 11.87 11.57 11.83
CA ARG A 204 12.06 10.74 13.02
C ARG A 204 11.06 9.59 13.13
N ALA A 205 9.80 9.80 12.76
CA ALA A 205 8.80 8.71 12.78
C ALA A 205 9.18 7.57 11.84
N ALA A 206 9.65 7.89 10.62
CA ALA A 206 10.10 6.88 9.68
C ALA A 206 11.36 6.13 10.15
N GLU A 207 12.27 6.79 10.84
CA GLU A 207 13.45 6.15 11.46
C GLU A 207 13.04 5.16 12.55
N LEU A 208 12.07 5.52 13.40
CA LEU A 208 11.59 4.68 14.50
C LEU A 208 10.91 3.39 14.01
N THR A 209 10.39 3.34 12.78
CA THR A 209 9.81 2.10 12.23
C THR A 209 10.83 0.96 12.11
N LYS A 210 12.13 1.28 12.06
CA LYS A 210 13.22 0.30 11.97
C LYS A 210 13.65 -0.25 13.33
N GLN A 211 13.20 0.36 14.43
CA GLN A 211 13.48 -0.09 15.79
C GLN A 211 12.40 -1.11 16.19
N ARG A 212 12.79 -2.35 16.35
CA ARG A 212 11.92 -3.46 16.77
C ARG A 212 12.08 -3.74 18.26
#